data_e9e151d607db0dede1a1f6a8392fdce0
#
_entry.id   e9e151d607db0dede1a1f6a8392fdce0
#
_cell.length_a   1.000
_cell.length_b   1.000
_cell.length_c   1.000
_cell.angle_alpha   90.00
_cell.angle_beta   90.00
_cell.angle_gamma   90.00
#
_symmetry.space_group_name_H-M   'P 1'
#
loop_
_entity.id
_entity.type
_entity.pdbx_description
1 polymer ?
#
loop_
_entity_poly.entity_id
_entity_poly.type
_entity_poly.pdbx_seq_one_letter_code
_entity_poly.pdbx_strand_id
1 'polypeptide(L)'
;MDEKFLISGGIPRILGELMQGHAFKKAELAEIDFQRKTYVPKCTYTTPVSHCSDKKPSIGFTGFCIYKETIYIATRTEVLVLSSHDYSILKVINDPLFNDIHDVLIHDGFLY
;
A
#
# COMPACT_ATOMS: atom_id res chain seq x y z
N MET A 1 -9.14 25.70 5.57
CA MET A 1 -8.18 24.65 5.97
C MET A 1 -8.17 23.58 4.91
N ASP A 2 -7.02 23.35 4.28
CA ASP A 2 -6.89 22.33 3.24
C ASP A 2 -6.72 20.97 3.91
N GLU A 3 -7.78 20.16 3.93
CA GLU A 3 -7.71 18.80 4.44
C GLU A 3 -7.31 17.85 3.32
N LYS A 4 -6.14 17.25 3.49
CA LYS A 4 -5.62 16.23 2.58
C LYS A 4 -5.59 14.89 3.29
N PHE A 5 -5.93 13.85 2.55
CA PHE A 5 -5.99 12.48 3.06
C PHE A 5 -5.09 11.58 2.24
N LEU A 6 -4.41 10.66 2.91
CA LEU A 6 -3.72 9.56 2.26
C LEU A 6 -4.65 8.36 2.20
N ILE A 7 -4.74 7.76 1.03
CA ILE A 7 -5.54 6.57 0.78
C ILE A 7 -4.66 5.48 0.18
N SER A 8 -4.70 4.31 0.78
CA SER A 8 -4.04 3.12 0.26
C SER A 8 -5.03 2.22 -0.48
N GLY A 9 -4.59 1.60 -1.55
CA GLY A 9 -5.41 0.71 -2.33
C GLY A 9 -4.67 0.15 -3.53
N GLY A 10 -5.37 0.00 -4.64
CA GLY A 10 -4.78 -0.54 -5.84
C GLY A 10 -5.48 -0.10 -7.12
N ILE A 11 -4.78 -0.32 -8.22
CA ILE A 11 -5.29 -0.05 -9.56
C ILE A 11 -5.93 -1.34 -10.10
N PRO A 12 -7.21 -1.34 -10.49
CA PRO A 12 -7.89 -2.53 -10.99
C PRO A 12 -7.24 -3.09 -12.25
N ARG A 13 -7.28 -4.40 -12.41
CA ARG A 13 -6.87 -5.07 -13.65
C ARG A 13 -7.81 -4.76 -14.78
N ILE A 14 -9.11 -4.69 -14.48
CA ILE A 14 -10.18 -4.37 -15.43
C ILE A 14 -10.96 -3.20 -14.84
N LEU A 15 -11.04 -2.11 -15.59
CA LEU A 15 -11.72 -0.91 -15.15
C LEU A 15 -13.22 -1.21 -14.95
N GLY A 16 -13.73 -0.93 -13.76
CA GLY A 16 -15.13 -1.12 -13.42
C GLY A 16 -15.49 -2.50 -12.84
N GLU A 17 -14.58 -3.47 -12.84
CA GLU A 17 -14.81 -4.76 -12.18
C GLU A 17 -14.07 -4.81 -10.84
N LEU A 18 -14.79 -4.57 -9.77
CA LEU A 18 -14.33 -4.83 -8.40
C LEU A 18 -14.89 -6.16 -7.94
N MET A 19 -14.40 -7.24 -8.51
CA MET A 19 -14.77 -8.59 -8.08
C MET A 19 -13.82 -9.06 -6.98
N GLN A 20 -14.35 -9.79 -6.03
CA GLN A 20 -13.68 -10.31 -4.86
C GLN A 20 -12.26 -10.82 -5.13
N GLY A 21 -11.27 -10.16 -4.51
CA GLY A 21 -9.92 -10.69 -4.37
C GLY A 21 -9.02 -10.70 -5.60
N HIS A 22 -9.50 -10.28 -6.78
CA HIS A 22 -8.73 -10.41 -8.03
C HIS A 22 -8.37 -9.09 -8.68
N ALA A 23 -8.78 -8.00 -8.07
CA ALA A 23 -9.03 -6.79 -8.82
C ALA A 23 -7.79 -5.97 -9.12
N PHE A 24 -6.74 -6.06 -8.32
CA PHE A 24 -5.64 -5.10 -8.42
C PHE A 24 -4.41 -5.67 -9.13
N LYS A 25 -3.89 -4.92 -10.09
CA LYS A 25 -2.64 -5.23 -10.80
C LYS A 25 -1.45 -4.46 -10.24
N LYS A 26 -1.69 -3.39 -9.48
CA LYS A 26 -0.67 -2.50 -8.94
C LYS A 26 -1.18 -1.86 -7.66
N ALA A 27 -0.31 -1.77 -6.66
CA ALA A 27 -0.59 -1.05 -5.42
C ALA A 27 -0.41 0.45 -5.62
N GLU A 28 -1.24 1.25 -4.96
CA GLU A 28 -1.18 2.71 -5.04
C GLU A 28 -1.47 3.35 -3.69
N LEU A 29 -0.61 4.28 -3.30
CA LEU A 29 -0.84 5.24 -2.22
C LEU A 29 -1.06 6.61 -2.87
N ALA A 30 -2.17 7.24 -2.57
CA ALA A 30 -2.54 8.53 -3.18
C ALA A 30 -2.94 9.55 -2.13
N GLU A 31 -2.76 10.81 -2.48
CA GLU A 31 -3.23 11.95 -1.71
C GLU A 31 -4.50 12.52 -2.34
N ILE A 32 -5.53 12.70 -1.54
CA ILE A 32 -6.80 13.26 -1.96
C ILE A 32 -7.04 14.57 -1.23
N ASP A 33 -7.40 15.60 -2.00
CA ASP A 33 -7.89 16.87 -1.51
C ASP A 33 -9.36 17.00 -1.94
N PHE A 34 -10.26 16.90 -0.97
CA PHE A 34 -11.70 16.95 -1.26
C PHE A 34 -12.20 18.34 -1.64
N GLN A 35 -11.56 19.39 -1.14
CA GLN A 35 -11.95 20.77 -1.48
C GLN A 35 -11.59 21.10 -2.92
N ARG A 36 -10.37 20.74 -3.33
CA ARG A 36 -9.87 20.96 -4.68
C ARG A 36 -10.29 19.88 -5.66
N LYS A 37 -10.86 18.79 -5.16
CA LYS A 37 -11.24 17.61 -5.95
C LYS A 37 -10.06 17.05 -6.74
N THR A 38 -8.90 16.99 -6.09
CA THR A 38 -7.69 16.46 -6.70
C THR A 38 -7.33 15.10 -6.14
N TYR A 39 -6.75 14.27 -7.00
CA TYR A 39 -6.23 12.97 -6.69
C TYR A 39 -4.80 12.89 -7.23
N VAL A 40 -3.82 12.69 -6.35
CA VAL A 40 -2.41 12.66 -6.72
C VAL A 40 -1.78 11.35 -6.25
N PRO A 41 -1.42 10.43 -7.17
CA PRO A 41 -0.63 9.25 -6.81
C PRO A 41 0.73 9.66 -6.23
N LYS A 42 1.08 9.10 -5.07
CA LYS A 42 2.35 9.36 -4.38
C LYS A 42 3.32 8.20 -4.48
N CYS A 43 2.82 6.97 -4.45
CA CYS A 43 3.62 5.77 -4.58
C CYS A 43 2.82 4.71 -5.32
N THR A 44 3.42 4.11 -6.34
CA THR A 44 2.89 2.94 -7.00
C THR A 44 3.88 1.80 -6.89
N TYR A 45 3.37 0.57 -6.72
CA TYR A 45 4.22 -0.58 -6.48
C TYR A 45 3.61 -1.85 -7.08
N THR A 46 4.47 -2.69 -7.63
CA THR A 46 4.08 -4.02 -8.12
C THR A 46 4.88 -5.07 -7.36
N THR A 47 4.19 -5.92 -6.61
CA THR A 47 4.81 -7.03 -5.88
C THR A 47 5.54 -7.95 -6.86
N PRO A 48 6.84 -8.23 -6.65
CA PRO A 48 7.55 -9.23 -7.46
C PRO A 48 6.88 -10.60 -7.39
N VAL A 49 6.89 -11.34 -8.47
CA VAL A 49 6.26 -12.67 -8.55
C VAL A 49 6.81 -13.60 -7.47
N SER A 50 8.10 -13.49 -7.14
CA SER A 50 8.74 -14.28 -6.08
C SER A 50 8.18 -14.02 -4.68
N HIS A 51 7.53 -12.88 -4.45
CA HIS A 51 6.88 -12.53 -3.18
C HIS A 51 5.39 -12.86 -3.17
N CYS A 52 4.85 -13.36 -4.24
CA CYS A 52 3.42 -13.68 -4.35
C CYS A 52 3.17 -15.13 -3.93
N SER A 53 2.08 -15.34 -3.19
CA SER A 53 1.63 -16.69 -2.81
C SER A 53 0.75 -17.35 -3.87
N ASP A 54 0.17 -16.56 -4.79
CA ASP A 54 -0.79 -17.00 -5.80
C ASP A 54 -0.29 -16.76 -7.21
N LYS A 55 -0.81 -17.56 -8.18
CA LYS A 55 -0.48 -17.37 -9.59
C LYS A 55 -1.03 -16.09 -10.20
N LYS A 56 -2.14 -15.58 -9.64
CA LYS A 56 -2.76 -14.32 -10.05
C LYS A 56 -3.09 -13.50 -8.81
N PRO A 57 -2.07 -12.96 -8.14
CA PRO A 57 -2.30 -12.23 -6.91
C PRO A 57 -3.03 -10.93 -7.17
N SER A 58 -3.88 -10.54 -6.22
CA SER A 58 -4.34 -9.18 -6.14
C SER A 58 -3.22 -8.35 -5.51
N ILE A 59 -2.68 -7.40 -6.25
CA ILE A 59 -1.58 -6.55 -5.81
C ILE A 59 -2.16 -5.19 -5.46
N GLY A 60 -2.32 -4.93 -4.19
CA GLY A 60 -2.81 -3.65 -3.67
C GLY A 60 -2.19 -3.37 -2.32
N PHE A 61 -2.13 -2.10 -1.95
CA PHE A 61 -1.85 -1.76 -0.56
C PHE A 61 -3.09 -1.99 0.29
N THR A 62 -2.90 -2.58 1.45
CA THR A 62 -3.97 -2.87 2.41
C THR A 62 -4.05 -1.78 3.48
N GLY A 63 -3.19 -1.81 4.49
CA GLY A 63 -3.16 -0.80 5.51
C GLY A 63 -1.80 -0.12 5.64
N PHE A 64 -1.77 1.02 6.30
CA PHE A 64 -0.52 1.73 6.56
C PHE A 64 -0.57 2.48 7.88
N CYS A 65 0.60 2.76 8.44
CA CYS A 65 0.76 3.69 9.55
C CYS A 65 1.94 4.63 9.29
N ILE A 66 1.87 5.81 9.90
CA ILE A 66 2.94 6.80 9.84
C ILE A 66 3.58 6.85 11.22
N TYR A 67 4.89 6.68 11.26
CA TYR A 67 5.67 6.77 12.48
C TYR A 67 6.93 7.60 12.21
N LYS A 68 7.02 8.74 12.89
CA LYS A 68 8.08 9.74 12.66
C LYS A 68 8.10 10.16 11.18
N GLU A 69 9.23 9.98 10.49
CA GLU A 69 9.41 10.39 9.09
C GLU A 69 9.24 9.21 8.12
N THR A 70 8.55 8.17 8.57
CA THR A 70 8.46 6.90 7.85
C THR A 70 7.01 6.45 7.72
N ILE A 71 6.67 5.90 6.57
CA ILE A 71 5.39 5.25 6.32
C ILE A 71 5.64 3.75 6.20
N TYR A 72 4.94 2.95 7.01
CA TYR A 72 4.91 1.50 6.90
C TYR A 72 3.61 1.13 6.22
N ILE A 73 3.70 0.50 5.06
CA ILE A 73 2.53 0.16 4.26
C ILE A 73 2.60 -1.29 3.79
N ALA A 74 1.49 -1.99 3.94
CA ALA A 74 1.44 -3.41 3.62
C ALA A 74 0.82 -3.68 2.24
N THR A 75 1.35 -4.68 1.56
CA THR A 75 0.63 -5.49 0.58
C THR A 75 0.13 -6.75 1.27
N ARG A 76 -0.42 -7.69 0.53
CA ARG A 76 -0.85 -8.96 1.14
C ARG A 76 0.32 -9.79 1.69
N THR A 77 1.51 -9.64 1.14
CA THR A 77 2.67 -10.50 1.43
C THR A 77 3.94 -9.74 1.78
N GLU A 78 3.87 -8.42 1.84
CA GLU A 78 5.04 -7.58 2.08
C GLU A 78 4.70 -6.41 2.97
N VAL A 79 5.72 -5.85 3.62
CA VAL A 79 5.65 -4.53 4.26
C VAL A 79 6.69 -3.64 3.61
N LEU A 80 6.26 -2.52 3.04
CA LEU A 80 7.16 -1.51 2.48
C LEU A 80 7.39 -0.41 3.49
N VAL A 81 8.61 0.08 3.53
CA VAL A 81 9.00 1.23 4.33
C VAL A 81 9.28 2.38 3.38
N LEU A 82 8.50 3.45 3.49
CA LEU A 82 8.61 4.63 2.64
C LEU A 82 9.10 5.82 3.44
N SER A 83 9.79 6.74 2.76
CA SER A 83 10.01 8.07 3.31
C SER A 83 8.71 8.88 3.27
N SER A 84 8.35 9.55 4.36
CA SER A 84 7.18 10.43 4.36
C SER A 84 7.44 11.76 3.65
N HIS A 85 8.68 12.08 3.32
CA HIS A 85 9.04 13.32 2.63
C HIS A 85 8.78 13.26 1.13
N ASP A 86 9.20 12.17 0.48
CA ASP A 86 9.12 12.02 -0.97
C ASP A 86 8.44 10.73 -1.43
N TYR A 87 7.97 9.92 -0.49
CA TYR A 87 7.30 8.63 -0.73
C TYR A 87 8.19 7.60 -1.45
N SER A 88 9.51 7.78 -1.40
CA SER A 88 10.45 6.80 -1.95
C SER A 88 10.47 5.52 -1.12
N ILE A 89 10.64 4.40 -1.78
CA ILE A 89 10.73 3.08 -1.12
C ILE A 89 12.13 2.92 -0.54
N LEU A 90 12.22 2.87 0.79
CA LEU A 90 13.48 2.70 1.51
C LEU A 90 13.79 1.22 1.73
N LYS A 91 12.78 0.39 1.93
CA LYS A 91 12.94 -1.03 2.22
C LYS A 91 11.68 -1.79 1.87
N VAL A 92 11.85 -3.04 1.45
CA VAL A 92 10.77 -4.01 1.29
C VAL A 92 11.05 -5.19 2.21
N ILE A 93 10.10 -5.49 3.09
CA ILE A 93 10.17 -6.61 4.02
C ILE A 93 9.24 -7.70 3.50
N ASN A 94 9.81 -8.86 3.20
CA ASN A 94 9.07 -10.04 2.79
C ASN A 94 9.51 -11.23 3.63
N ASP A 95 8.55 -12.03 4.03
CA ASP A 95 8.77 -13.27 4.77
C ASP A 95 7.81 -14.34 4.24
N PRO A 96 8.26 -15.60 4.08
CA PRO A 96 7.38 -16.66 3.59
C PRO A 96 6.12 -16.90 4.45
N LEU A 97 6.14 -16.46 5.70
CA LEU A 97 4.98 -16.56 6.60
C LEU A 97 3.98 -15.41 6.43
N PHE A 98 4.36 -14.36 5.70
CA PHE A 98 3.45 -13.26 5.43
C PHE A 98 2.40 -13.70 4.42
N ASN A 99 1.16 -13.69 4.86
CA ASN A 99 0.03 -14.05 4.03
C ASN A 99 -1.19 -13.26 4.47
N ASP A 100 -1.79 -12.57 3.52
CA ASP A 100 -3.02 -11.83 3.71
C ASP A 100 -2.95 -10.74 4.80
N ILE A 101 -1.86 -9.96 4.78
CA ILE A 101 -1.70 -8.82 5.70
C ILE A 101 -2.80 -7.78 5.40
N HIS A 102 -3.52 -7.38 6.45
CA HIS A 102 -4.59 -6.39 6.32
C HIS A 102 -4.18 -5.00 6.83
N ASP A 103 -3.31 -4.94 7.84
CA ASP A 103 -2.91 -3.67 8.43
C ASP A 103 -1.54 -3.80 9.11
N VAL A 104 -0.94 -2.66 9.42
CA VAL A 104 0.32 -2.57 10.15
C VAL A 104 0.27 -1.44 11.15
N LEU A 105 0.93 -1.62 12.28
CA LEU A 105 0.99 -0.64 13.36
C LEU A 105 2.37 -0.65 14.01
N ILE A 106 2.89 0.54 14.32
CA ILE A 106 4.09 0.69 15.15
C ILE A 106 3.65 1.01 16.58
N HIS A 107 4.13 0.22 17.53
CA HIS A 107 3.91 0.43 18.97
C HIS A 107 5.13 -0.04 19.76
N ASP A 108 5.61 0.81 20.67
CA ASP A 108 6.79 0.55 21.53
C ASP A 108 8.03 0.05 20.76
N GLY A 109 8.26 0.59 19.55
CA GLY A 109 9.40 0.22 18.71
C GLY A 109 9.25 -1.08 17.94
N PHE A 110 8.08 -1.72 18.02
CA PHE A 110 7.78 -2.94 17.27
C PHE A 110 6.76 -2.69 16.17
N LEU A 111 6.92 -3.39 15.07
CA LEU A 111 5.95 -3.45 13.99
C LEU A 111 5.00 -4.64 14.20
N TYR A 112 3.72 -4.37 14.23
CA TYR A 112 2.67 -5.38 14.36
C TYR A 112 1.87 -5.50 13.07
#